data_22758f62851e380aedb221f27eab44c2
#
_entry.id   22758f62851e380aedb221f27eab44c2
#
_cell.length_a   1.000
_cell.length_b   1.000
_cell.length_c   1.000
_cell.angle_alpha   90.00
_cell.angle_beta   90.00
_cell.angle_gamma   90.00
#
_symmetry.space_group_name_H-M   'P 1'
#
loop_
_entity.id
_entity.type
_entity.pdbx_description
1 polymer ?
#
loop_
_entity_poly.entity_id
_entity_poly.type
_entity_poly.pdbx_seq_one_letter_code
_entity_poly.pdbx_strand_id
1 'polypeptide(L)'
;MNFWLSGTGFIPNTGDLLPLLRLAVLDVDGTLKEAESPYQYVHERLGAAHLAVEHRELALTGRISYGEWLRRDALLWAGQPVDKICHLLAENPYVPGAPELLRALKRGGVTVALVSAGFTLNTDPIMAEFGLDYALANELTSVNGLLDGGSINHVPEGGKAAFACDLMQRLGIPPEETLAAGDTHGDLELFDCAGVCIAVRPRSAALRARADAVFEPDLTEAVAWLTAHGYLGDPGF
;
A
#
# COMPACT_ATOMS: atom_id res chain seq x y z
N MET A 1 27.99 37.09 -23.34
CA MET A 1 26.96 36.95 -22.30
C MET A 1 26.59 35.48 -22.29
N ASN A 2 27.27 34.68 -21.47
CA ASN A 2 27.20 33.21 -21.53
C ASN A 2 26.20 32.70 -20.52
N PHE A 3 25.15 32.03 -20.99
CA PHE A 3 24.21 31.28 -20.12
C PHE A 3 24.71 29.85 -20.02
N TRP A 4 25.14 29.46 -18.82
CA TRP A 4 25.44 28.11 -18.44
C TRP A 4 24.12 27.38 -18.10
N LEU A 5 23.75 26.38 -18.89
CA LEU A 5 22.78 25.38 -18.53
C LEU A 5 23.54 24.21 -17.89
N SER A 6 23.58 24.17 -16.56
CA SER A 6 24.08 23.01 -15.80
C SER A 6 22.92 22.09 -15.47
N GLY A 7 22.59 21.22 -16.40
CA GLY A 7 21.75 20.04 -16.16
C GLY A 7 22.65 18.81 -16.16
N THR A 8 23.24 18.47 -15.03
CA THR A 8 23.90 17.17 -14.86
C THR A 8 22.83 16.12 -14.59
N GLY A 9 22.17 15.66 -15.65
CA GLY A 9 21.45 14.40 -15.62
C GLY A 9 22.48 13.29 -15.39
N PHE A 10 22.36 12.56 -14.30
CA PHE A 10 23.10 11.34 -14.07
C PHE A 10 22.65 10.32 -15.15
N ILE A 11 23.50 10.12 -16.15
CA ILE A 11 23.35 9.01 -17.11
C ILE A 11 24.09 7.84 -16.46
N PRO A 12 23.41 6.77 -16.01
CA PRO A 12 24.10 5.60 -15.51
C PRO A 12 24.94 5.01 -16.63
N ASN A 13 26.18 4.67 -16.31
CA ASN A 13 27.12 4.03 -17.20
C ASN A 13 26.52 2.70 -17.67
N THR A 14 26.47 2.46 -18.97
CA THR A 14 25.83 1.31 -19.65
C THR A 14 26.47 -0.06 -19.36
N GLY A 15 27.08 -0.26 -18.19
CA GLY A 15 27.74 -1.50 -17.79
C GLY A 15 27.03 -2.33 -16.73
N ASP A 16 26.21 -1.72 -15.88
CA ASP A 16 25.47 -2.42 -14.82
C ASP A 16 23.97 -2.35 -15.13
N LEU A 17 23.42 -3.41 -15.72
CA LEU A 17 21.96 -3.58 -15.80
C LEU A 17 21.44 -3.62 -14.37
N LEU A 18 20.56 -2.68 -14.02
CA LEU A 18 19.84 -2.76 -12.74
C LEU A 18 19.09 -4.09 -12.68
N PRO A 19 19.04 -4.75 -11.52
CA PRO A 19 18.33 -6.00 -11.39
C PRO A 19 16.85 -5.79 -11.65
N LEU A 20 16.23 -6.69 -12.45
CA LEU A 20 14.81 -6.71 -12.65
C LEU A 20 14.08 -6.98 -11.32
N LEU A 21 12.98 -6.32 -11.11
CA LEU A 21 12.13 -6.59 -9.94
C LEU A 21 11.63 -8.03 -9.97
N ARG A 22 11.68 -8.68 -8.82
CA ARG A 22 11.10 -10.00 -8.57
C ARG A 22 10.02 -10.00 -7.50
N LEU A 23 10.03 -8.96 -6.63
CA LEU A 23 9.03 -8.76 -5.60
C LEU A 23 8.55 -7.30 -5.61
N ALA A 24 7.26 -7.09 -5.43
CA ALA A 24 6.68 -5.80 -5.11
C ALA A 24 5.83 -5.94 -3.84
N VAL A 25 6.11 -5.13 -2.82
CA VAL A 25 5.31 -5.05 -1.59
C VAL A 25 4.65 -3.68 -1.55
N LEU A 26 3.33 -3.68 -1.69
CA LEU A 26 2.56 -2.47 -1.93
C LEU A 26 1.59 -2.21 -0.79
N ASP A 27 1.60 -0.99 -0.25
CA ASP A 27 0.51 -0.50 0.57
C ASP A 27 -0.77 -0.35 -0.26
N VAL A 28 -1.93 -0.28 0.38
CA VAL A 28 -3.23 -0.26 -0.30
C VAL A 28 -3.95 1.08 -0.16
N ASP A 29 -4.18 1.51 1.07
CA ASP A 29 -5.07 2.63 1.36
C ASP A 29 -4.34 3.98 1.23
N GLY A 30 -4.74 4.81 0.26
CA GLY A 30 -4.00 6.01 -0.13
C GLY A 30 -2.95 5.77 -1.21
N THR A 31 -2.54 4.52 -1.43
CA THR A 31 -1.52 4.10 -2.40
C THR A 31 -2.13 3.49 -3.66
N LEU A 32 -2.88 2.41 -3.54
CA LEU A 32 -3.58 1.74 -4.65
C LEU A 32 -5.06 2.15 -4.74
N LYS A 33 -5.66 2.45 -3.59
CA LYS A 33 -7.05 2.91 -3.46
C LYS A 33 -7.07 4.38 -3.05
N GLU A 34 -8.09 5.12 -3.53
CA GLU A 34 -8.17 6.58 -3.31
C GLU A 34 -8.34 6.97 -1.85
N ALA A 35 -9.16 6.23 -1.09
CA ALA A 35 -9.38 6.53 0.31
C ALA A 35 -8.11 6.25 1.14
N GLU A 36 -7.68 7.26 1.87
CA GLU A 36 -6.49 7.22 2.74
C GLU A 36 -6.67 6.34 3.99
N SER A 37 -7.92 6.09 4.37
CA SER A 37 -8.28 5.24 5.49
C SER A 37 -9.57 4.50 5.18
N PRO A 38 -9.54 3.17 5.09
CA PRO A 38 -10.73 2.37 4.86
C PRO A 38 -11.71 2.46 6.05
N TYR A 39 -11.21 2.74 7.27
CA TYR A 39 -12.04 2.98 8.45
C TYR A 39 -12.88 4.24 8.28
N GLN A 40 -12.24 5.36 7.99
CA GLN A 40 -12.92 6.64 7.78
C GLN A 40 -13.92 6.53 6.64
N TYR A 41 -13.52 5.88 5.54
CA TYR A 41 -14.36 5.67 4.37
C TYR A 41 -15.67 4.92 4.69
N VAL A 42 -15.58 3.85 5.48
CA VAL A 42 -16.75 3.06 5.92
C VAL A 42 -17.57 3.81 6.97
N HIS A 43 -16.90 4.47 7.95
CA HIS A 43 -17.61 5.27 8.96
C HIS A 43 -18.51 6.35 8.34
N GLU A 44 -18.00 7.06 7.33
CA GLU A 44 -18.77 8.10 6.64
C GLU A 44 -20.03 7.54 5.97
N ARG A 45 -19.88 6.39 5.29
CA ARG A 45 -20.99 5.74 4.57
C ARG A 45 -22.01 5.08 5.48
N LEU A 46 -21.60 4.68 6.65
CA LEU A 46 -22.49 4.16 7.69
C LEU A 46 -23.10 5.27 8.57
N GLY A 47 -22.68 6.54 8.40
CA GLY A 47 -23.10 7.65 9.27
C GLY A 47 -22.49 7.59 10.67
N ALA A 48 -21.43 6.79 10.87
CA ALA A 48 -20.79 6.56 12.16
C ALA A 48 -19.53 7.42 12.38
N ALA A 49 -19.11 8.25 11.41
CA ALA A 49 -17.89 9.03 11.47
C ALA A 49 -17.77 9.89 12.74
N HIS A 50 -18.87 10.47 13.21
CA HIS A 50 -18.88 11.30 14.42
C HIS A 50 -18.56 10.50 15.70
N LEU A 51 -18.81 9.18 15.72
CA LEU A 51 -18.49 8.29 16.84
C LEU A 51 -17.00 7.91 16.86
N ALA A 52 -16.34 7.90 15.70
CA ALA A 52 -14.93 7.54 15.55
C ALA A 52 -13.95 8.70 15.83
N VAL A 53 -14.44 9.94 15.92
CA VAL A 53 -13.60 11.14 16.14
C VAL A 53 -12.76 11.01 17.41
N GLU A 54 -13.38 10.60 18.53
CA GLU A 54 -12.70 10.43 19.81
C GLU A 54 -11.64 9.31 19.73
N HIS A 55 -11.96 8.20 19.08
CA HIS A 55 -11.02 7.08 18.92
C HIS A 55 -9.75 7.51 18.19
N ARG A 56 -9.94 8.26 17.09
CA ARG A 56 -8.83 8.80 16.29
C ARG A 56 -7.98 9.77 17.11
N GLU A 57 -8.59 10.69 17.85
CA GLU A 57 -7.88 11.64 18.70
C GLU A 57 -7.05 10.93 19.77
N LEU A 58 -7.64 9.94 20.45
CA LEU A 58 -6.96 9.15 21.47
C LEU A 58 -5.77 8.38 20.89
N ALA A 59 -5.90 7.82 19.69
CA ALA A 59 -4.83 7.10 19.01
C ALA A 59 -3.70 8.05 18.58
N LEU A 60 -4.02 9.18 17.92
CA LEU A 60 -3.03 10.15 17.47
C LEU A 60 -2.25 10.81 18.61
N THR A 61 -2.85 10.89 19.80
CA THR A 61 -2.19 11.42 21.01
C THR A 61 -1.46 10.33 21.83
N GLY A 62 -1.44 9.08 21.33
CA GLY A 62 -0.79 7.95 22.01
C GLY A 62 -1.51 7.48 23.28
N ARG A 63 -2.76 7.91 23.52
CA ARG A 63 -3.55 7.53 24.71
C ARG A 63 -4.14 6.13 24.59
N ILE A 64 -4.32 5.62 23.38
CA ILE A 64 -4.65 4.23 23.10
C ILE A 64 -3.70 3.69 22.03
N SER A 65 -3.46 2.37 22.07
CA SER A 65 -2.67 1.69 21.03
C SER A 65 -3.43 1.60 19.71
N TYR A 66 -2.70 1.33 18.62
CA TYR A 66 -3.32 1.05 17.33
C TYR A 66 -4.32 -0.12 17.40
N GLY A 67 -3.97 -1.22 18.07
CA GLY A 67 -4.87 -2.36 18.24
C GLY A 67 -6.15 -2.03 19.02
N GLU A 68 -6.07 -1.16 20.03
CA GLU A 68 -7.26 -0.68 20.74
C GLU A 68 -8.11 0.25 19.84
N TRP A 69 -7.48 1.09 19.02
CA TRP A 69 -8.19 1.90 18.03
C TRP A 69 -8.97 1.02 17.04
N LEU A 70 -8.27 0.03 16.42
CA LEU A 70 -8.89 -0.94 15.53
C LEU A 70 -10.11 -1.63 16.16
N ARG A 71 -9.96 -2.09 17.41
CA ARG A 71 -11.05 -2.74 18.14
C ARG A 71 -12.24 -1.82 18.37
N ARG A 72 -12.03 -0.56 18.73
CA ARG A 72 -13.08 0.41 18.95
C ARG A 72 -13.83 0.74 17.68
N ASP A 73 -13.10 0.92 16.57
CA ASP A 73 -13.71 1.23 15.29
C ASP A 73 -14.50 0.03 14.73
N ALA A 74 -13.96 -1.20 14.86
CA ALA A 74 -14.67 -2.42 14.48
C ALA A 74 -15.99 -2.59 15.25
N LEU A 75 -16.00 -2.22 16.54
CA LEU A 75 -17.20 -2.30 17.37
C LEU A 75 -18.34 -1.39 16.88
N LEU A 76 -18.03 -0.26 16.25
CA LEU A 76 -19.04 0.62 15.64
C LEU A 76 -19.80 -0.03 14.47
N TRP A 77 -19.26 -1.10 13.91
CA TRP A 77 -19.88 -1.83 12.79
C TRP A 77 -20.52 -3.16 13.21
N ALA A 78 -20.58 -3.44 14.50
CA ALA A 78 -21.27 -4.64 15.00
C ALA A 78 -22.71 -4.71 14.49
N GLY A 79 -23.10 -5.90 14.00
CA GLY A 79 -24.40 -6.16 13.40
C GLY A 79 -24.55 -5.74 11.93
N GLN A 80 -23.55 -5.09 11.32
CA GLN A 80 -23.59 -4.81 9.90
C GLN A 80 -23.29 -6.09 9.10
N PRO A 81 -24.01 -6.34 7.99
CA PRO A 81 -23.67 -7.44 7.09
C PRO A 81 -22.26 -7.26 6.50
N VAL A 82 -21.47 -8.33 6.48
CA VAL A 82 -20.11 -8.35 5.85
C VAL A 82 -20.20 -7.90 4.40
N ASP A 83 -21.18 -8.44 3.64
CA ASP A 83 -21.37 -8.10 2.22
C ASP A 83 -21.62 -6.59 2.01
N LYS A 84 -22.31 -5.92 2.96
CA LYS A 84 -22.51 -4.47 2.90
C LYS A 84 -21.17 -3.72 3.01
N ILE A 85 -20.31 -4.15 3.92
CA ILE A 85 -19.00 -3.53 4.09
C ILE A 85 -18.12 -3.78 2.86
N CYS A 86 -18.11 -5.01 2.32
CA CYS A 86 -17.42 -5.33 1.07
C CYS A 86 -17.91 -4.45 -0.08
N HIS A 87 -19.22 -4.24 -0.20
CA HIS A 87 -19.80 -3.40 -1.24
C HIS A 87 -19.35 -1.94 -1.11
N LEU A 88 -19.40 -1.38 0.10
CA LEU A 88 -18.90 -0.03 0.36
C LEU A 88 -17.42 0.12 0.01
N LEU A 89 -16.58 -0.84 0.39
CA LEU A 89 -15.15 -0.82 0.08
C LEU A 89 -14.89 -0.96 -1.43
N ALA A 90 -15.72 -1.71 -2.16
CA ALA A 90 -15.63 -1.82 -3.62
C ALA A 90 -15.93 -0.50 -4.34
N GLU A 91 -16.78 0.37 -3.77
CA GLU A 91 -17.05 1.72 -4.32
C GLU A 91 -15.84 2.67 -4.19
N ASN A 92 -14.86 2.37 -3.32
CA ASN A 92 -13.64 3.15 -3.22
C ASN A 92 -12.81 2.93 -4.50
N PRO A 93 -12.59 3.95 -5.36
CA PRO A 93 -11.91 3.75 -6.62
C PRO A 93 -10.42 3.44 -6.43
N TYR A 94 -9.82 2.86 -7.45
CA TYR A 94 -8.37 2.79 -7.56
C TYR A 94 -7.78 4.17 -7.84
N VAL A 95 -6.59 4.41 -7.31
CA VAL A 95 -5.75 5.52 -7.78
C VAL A 95 -5.47 5.32 -9.26
N PRO A 96 -5.66 6.35 -10.13
CA PRO A 96 -5.37 6.21 -11.55
C PRO A 96 -3.95 5.67 -11.78
N GLY A 97 -3.81 4.71 -12.68
CA GLY A 97 -2.54 4.01 -12.95
C GLY A 97 -2.25 2.81 -12.03
N ALA A 98 -2.94 2.66 -10.89
CA ALA A 98 -2.73 1.51 -9.99
C ALA A 98 -3.11 0.16 -10.65
N PRO A 99 -4.25 0.03 -11.36
CA PRO A 99 -4.57 -1.20 -12.09
C PRO A 99 -3.54 -1.54 -13.17
N GLU A 100 -3.02 -0.54 -13.87
CA GLU A 100 -2.01 -0.69 -14.91
C GLU A 100 -0.68 -1.15 -14.31
N LEU A 101 -0.27 -0.58 -13.18
CA LEU A 101 0.91 -0.98 -12.42
C LEU A 101 0.82 -2.44 -11.99
N LEU A 102 -0.29 -2.83 -11.34
CA LEU A 102 -0.50 -4.21 -10.89
C LEU A 102 -0.42 -5.22 -12.05
N ARG A 103 -1.10 -4.90 -13.17
CA ARG A 103 -1.04 -5.75 -14.37
C ARG A 103 0.35 -5.80 -14.99
N ALA A 104 1.09 -4.69 -15.00
CA ALA A 104 2.45 -4.64 -15.53
C ALA A 104 3.41 -5.47 -14.69
N LEU A 105 3.37 -5.35 -13.36
CA LEU A 105 4.15 -6.16 -12.44
C LEU A 105 3.87 -7.66 -12.66
N LYS A 106 2.61 -8.06 -12.71
CA LYS A 106 2.23 -9.47 -12.94
C LYS A 106 2.68 -9.99 -14.30
N ARG A 107 2.51 -9.21 -15.40
CA ARG A 107 3.04 -9.59 -16.73
C ARG A 107 4.55 -9.70 -16.76
N GLY A 108 5.25 -8.87 -15.99
CA GLY A 108 6.71 -8.94 -15.82
C GLY A 108 7.19 -10.13 -14.97
N GLY A 109 6.30 -10.98 -14.47
CA GLY A 109 6.65 -12.12 -13.62
C GLY A 109 7.01 -11.73 -12.19
N VAL A 110 6.70 -10.49 -11.78
CA VAL A 110 6.96 -10.01 -10.42
C VAL A 110 5.96 -10.65 -9.46
N THR A 111 6.45 -11.18 -8.35
CA THR A 111 5.62 -11.56 -7.21
C THR A 111 5.07 -10.32 -6.57
N VAL A 112 3.74 -10.20 -6.42
CA VAL A 112 3.11 -9.01 -5.86
C VAL A 112 2.44 -9.34 -4.53
N ALA A 113 2.82 -8.59 -3.50
CA ALA A 113 2.28 -8.68 -2.16
C ALA A 113 1.61 -7.36 -1.76
N LEU A 114 0.44 -7.44 -1.14
CA LEU A 114 -0.23 -6.32 -0.51
C LEU A 114 0.05 -6.32 1.00
N VAL A 115 0.29 -5.15 1.57
CA VAL A 115 0.38 -5.00 3.02
C VAL A 115 -0.40 -3.76 3.46
N SER A 116 -1.46 -3.96 4.24
CA SER A 116 -2.35 -2.87 4.65
C SER A 116 -2.65 -2.91 6.14
N ALA A 117 -2.63 -1.74 6.78
CA ALA A 117 -3.20 -1.55 8.11
C ALA A 117 -4.75 -1.50 8.09
N GLY A 118 -5.36 -1.57 6.92
CA GLY A 118 -6.81 -1.76 6.74
C GLY A 118 -7.24 -3.22 6.95
N PHE A 119 -8.16 -3.73 6.11
CA PHE A 119 -8.82 -5.01 6.32
C PHE A 119 -8.66 -5.98 5.16
N THR A 120 -8.73 -7.27 5.45
CA THR A 120 -8.83 -8.33 4.44
C THR A 120 -10.03 -8.13 3.51
N LEU A 121 -11.14 -7.58 4.00
CA LEU A 121 -12.31 -7.23 3.18
C LEU A 121 -12.02 -6.22 2.06
N ASN A 122 -10.91 -5.45 2.17
CA ASN A 122 -10.43 -4.53 1.12
C ASN A 122 -9.34 -5.17 0.26
N THR A 123 -8.43 -5.96 0.85
CA THR A 123 -7.30 -6.56 0.11
C THR A 123 -7.70 -7.79 -0.68
N ASP A 124 -8.58 -8.66 -0.17
CA ASP A 124 -8.97 -9.92 -0.82
C ASP A 124 -9.61 -9.73 -2.20
N PRO A 125 -10.53 -8.74 -2.41
CA PRO A 125 -11.04 -8.45 -3.75
C PRO A 125 -9.94 -8.02 -4.74
N ILE A 126 -8.97 -7.20 -4.28
CA ILE A 126 -7.83 -6.76 -5.11
C ILE A 126 -6.95 -7.97 -5.48
N MET A 127 -6.66 -8.83 -4.49
CA MET A 127 -5.94 -10.09 -4.72
C MET A 127 -6.59 -10.94 -5.80
N ALA A 128 -7.90 -11.12 -5.71
CA ALA A 128 -8.68 -11.92 -6.66
C ALA A 128 -8.74 -11.28 -8.05
N GLU A 129 -8.93 -9.96 -8.13
CA GLU A 129 -9.06 -9.22 -9.40
C GLU A 129 -7.77 -9.26 -10.23
N PHE A 130 -6.60 -9.12 -9.58
CA PHE A 130 -5.32 -9.03 -10.28
C PHE A 130 -4.48 -10.32 -10.20
N GLY A 131 -4.97 -11.37 -9.56
CA GLY A 131 -4.22 -12.62 -9.38
C GLY A 131 -2.93 -12.41 -8.63
N LEU A 132 -2.96 -11.63 -7.53
CA LEU A 132 -1.78 -11.33 -6.72
C LEU A 132 -1.39 -12.50 -5.83
N ASP A 133 -0.17 -12.48 -5.29
CA ASP A 133 0.42 -13.69 -4.71
C ASP A 133 0.31 -13.75 -3.19
N TYR A 134 0.42 -12.62 -2.50
CA TYR A 134 0.40 -12.53 -1.04
C TYR A 134 -0.35 -11.30 -0.56
N ALA A 135 -0.96 -11.38 0.61
CA ALA A 135 -1.48 -10.22 1.33
C ALA A 135 -1.33 -10.39 2.84
N LEU A 136 -1.14 -9.27 3.53
CA LEU A 136 -1.28 -9.16 4.97
C LEU A 136 -2.11 -7.92 5.27
N ALA A 137 -3.23 -8.10 5.97
CA ALA A 137 -4.10 -7.03 6.45
C ALA A 137 -4.76 -7.46 7.76
N ASN A 138 -5.32 -6.51 8.47
CA ASN A 138 -6.11 -6.82 9.68
C ASN A 138 -7.42 -7.52 9.29
N GLU A 139 -8.02 -8.20 10.24
CA GLU A 139 -9.25 -8.96 10.02
C GLU A 139 -10.38 -8.41 10.89
N LEU A 140 -11.57 -8.32 10.32
CA LEU A 140 -12.82 -8.09 11.07
C LEU A 140 -13.50 -9.43 11.28
N THR A 141 -13.91 -9.72 12.51
CA THR A 141 -14.57 -10.99 12.80
C THR A 141 -16.07 -10.89 12.58
N SER A 142 -16.69 -12.03 12.23
CA SER A 142 -18.12 -12.10 11.93
C SER A 142 -18.72 -13.42 12.36
N VAL A 143 -20.01 -13.39 12.65
CA VAL A 143 -20.84 -14.57 12.96
C VAL A 143 -22.08 -14.55 12.08
N ASN A 144 -22.33 -15.64 11.36
CA ASN A 144 -23.47 -15.78 10.46
C ASN A 144 -23.58 -14.64 9.42
N GLY A 145 -22.45 -14.14 8.90
CA GLY A 145 -22.40 -13.08 7.90
C GLY A 145 -22.64 -11.67 8.44
N LEU A 146 -22.71 -11.48 9.76
CA LEU A 146 -22.78 -10.19 10.42
C LEU A 146 -21.47 -9.94 11.18
N LEU A 147 -20.92 -8.73 11.08
CA LEU A 147 -19.78 -8.31 11.90
C LEU A 147 -20.19 -8.38 13.38
N ASP A 148 -19.35 -8.98 14.20
CA ASP A 148 -19.59 -9.12 15.66
C ASP A 148 -18.92 -8.00 16.48
N GLY A 149 -18.23 -7.08 15.80
CA GLY A 149 -17.48 -5.98 16.41
C GLY A 149 -16.07 -6.38 16.85
N GLY A 150 -15.65 -7.61 16.58
CA GLY A 150 -14.29 -8.08 16.84
C GLY A 150 -13.33 -7.76 15.69
N SER A 151 -12.04 -7.75 16.01
CA SER A 151 -10.97 -7.55 15.04
C SER A 151 -9.70 -8.27 15.47
N ILE A 152 -8.89 -8.69 14.50
CA ILE A 152 -7.57 -9.28 14.72
C ILE A 152 -6.53 -8.37 14.08
N ASN A 153 -5.59 -7.90 14.91
CA ASN A 153 -4.50 -7.03 14.45
C ASN A 153 -3.32 -7.88 13.95
N HIS A 154 -3.23 -8.06 12.63
CA HIS A 154 -2.13 -8.74 11.97
C HIS A 154 -1.00 -7.80 11.54
N VAL A 155 -1.27 -6.49 11.46
CA VAL A 155 -0.32 -5.45 11.02
C VAL A 155 -0.12 -4.44 12.15
N PRO A 156 0.60 -4.81 13.22
CA PRO A 156 0.99 -3.86 14.25
C PRO A 156 2.01 -2.84 13.71
N GLU A 157 2.39 -1.87 14.55
CA GLU A 157 3.51 -0.96 14.23
C GLU A 157 4.77 -1.77 13.86
N GLY A 158 5.43 -1.39 12.77
CA GLY A 158 6.53 -2.18 12.19
C GLY A 158 6.11 -3.45 11.43
N GLY A 159 4.85 -3.81 11.46
CA GLY A 159 4.35 -5.06 10.86
C GLY A 159 4.50 -5.12 9.34
N LYS A 160 4.46 -3.97 8.65
CA LYS A 160 4.67 -3.91 7.19
C LYS A 160 6.08 -4.33 6.81
N ALA A 161 7.09 -3.79 7.49
CA ALA A 161 8.49 -4.14 7.29
C ALA A 161 8.76 -5.61 7.65
N ALA A 162 8.25 -6.07 8.78
CA ALA A 162 8.42 -7.46 9.21
C ALA A 162 7.86 -8.45 8.16
N PHE A 163 6.69 -8.16 7.61
CA PHE A 163 6.09 -8.96 6.52
C PHE A 163 6.95 -8.95 5.27
N ALA A 164 7.43 -7.78 4.82
CA ALA A 164 8.26 -7.66 3.63
C ALA A 164 9.58 -8.42 3.80
N CYS A 165 10.26 -8.26 4.93
CA CYS A 165 11.53 -8.93 5.22
C CYS A 165 11.35 -10.46 5.31
N ASP A 166 10.29 -10.96 5.97
CA ASP A 166 9.98 -12.40 6.01
C ASP A 166 9.71 -12.95 4.59
N LEU A 167 8.93 -12.23 3.79
CA LEU A 167 8.60 -12.66 2.43
C LEU A 167 9.85 -12.69 1.54
N MET A 168 10.71 -11.66 1.59
CA MET A 168 11.98 -11.63 0.89
C MET A 168 12.86 -12.82 1.28
N GLN A 169 12.99 -13.09 2.58
CA GLN A 169 13.77 -14.23 3.06
C GLN A 169 13.22 -15.56 2.56
N ARG A 170 11.91 -15.78 2.64
CA ARG A 170 11.25 -17.02 2.19
C ARG A 170 11.39 -17.25 0.69
N LEU A 171 11.34 -16.19 -0.11
CA LEU A 171 11.43 -16.27 -1.56
C LEU A 171 12.88 -16.22 -2.08
N GLY A 172 13.86 -15.92 -1.23
CA GLY A 172 15.24 -15.72 -1.64
C GLY A 172 15.40 -14.55 -2.60
N ILE A 173 14.68 -13.45 -2.35
CA ILE A 173 14.70 -12.22 -3.15
C ILE A 173 15.41 -11.14 -2.33
N PRO A 174 16.50 -10.55 -2.84
CA PRO A 174 17.23 -9.52 -2.13
C PRO A 174 16.54 -8.15 -2.24
N PRO A 175 16.89 -7.17 -1.36
CA PRO A 175 16.32 -5.83 -1.39
C PRO A 175 16.36 -5.14 -2.76
N GLU A 176 17.49 -5.24 -3.47
CA GLU A 176 17.70 -4.60 -4.78
C GLU A 176 16.77 -5.09 -5.89
N GLU A 177 16.14 -6.26 -5.71
CA GLU A 177 15.12 -6.83 -6.60
C GLU A 177 13.69 -6.65 -6.05
N THR A 178 13.54 -5.83 -5.00
CA THR A 178 12.27 -5.59 -4.29
C THR A 178 11.83 -4.14 -4.42
N LEU A 179 10.59 -3.95 -4.88
CA LEU A 179 9.88 -2.67 -4.91
C LEU A 179 9.02 -2.52 -3.66
N ALA A 180 9.06 -1.35 -3.04
CA ALA A 180 8.09 -0.90 -2.04
C ALA A 180 7.29 0.30 -2.55
N ALA A 181 6.00 0.36 -2.24
CA ALA A 181 5.16 1.52 -2.52
C ALA A 181 4.32 1.89 -1.30
N GLY A 182 4.16 3.19 -1.03
CA GLY A 182 3.40 3.69 0.11
C GLY A 182 3.12 5.18 0.02
N ASP A 183 2.31 5.72 0.96
CA ASP A 183 1.89 7.12 0.99
C ASP A 183 2.10 7.81 2.34
N THR A 184 2.30 7.04 3.43
CA THR A 184 2.35 7.58 4.80
C THR A 184 3.69 7.35 5.51
N HIS A 185 3.81 7.97 6.69
CA HIS A 185 4.91 7.69 7.62
C HIS A 185 5.02 6.19 8.01
N GLY A 186 3.88 5.49 8.07
CA GLY A 186 3.83 4.06 8.37
C GLY A 186 4.52 3.16 7.34
N ASP A 187 4.88 3.71 6.16
CA ASP A 187 5.56 2.98 5.09
C ASP A 187 7.08 3.19 5.08
N LEU A 188 7.62 4.04 5.97
CA LEU A 188 9.05 4.31 6.05
C LEU A 188 9.87 3.04 6.32
N GLU A 189 9.44 2.25 7.31
CA GLU A 189 10.14 1.01 7.63
C GLU A 189 10.05 -0.03 6.50
N LEU A 190 8.96 -0.02 5.73
CA LEU A 190 8.84 -0.82 4.52
C LEU A 190 9.86 -0.37 3.46
N PHE A 191 10.04 0.95 3.27
CA PHE A 191 11.04 1.51 2.37
C PHE A 191 12.48 1.18 2.78
N ASP A 192 12.75 1.02 4.08
CA ASP A 192 14.06 0.61 4.57
C ASP A 192 14.40 -0.85 4.25
N CYS A 193 13.41 -1.69 3.95
CA CYS A 193 13.60 -3.09 3.54
C CYS A 193 13.85 -3.26 2.04
N ALA A 194 13.40 -2.31 1.19
CA ALA A 194 13.40 -2.46 -0.26
C ALA A 194 14.52 -1.64 -0.93
N GLY A 195 14.98 -2.10 -2.10
CA GLY A 195 15.99 -1.39 -2.90
C GLY A 195 15.39 -0.37 -3.86
N VAL A 196 14.08 -0.50 -4.18
CA VAL A 196 13.35 0.46 -5.02
C VAL A 196 12.12 0.92 -4.27
N CYS A 197 11.99 2.25 -4.06
CA CYS A 197 10.94 2.83 -3.26
C CYS A 197 10.17 3.90 -4.04
N ILE A 198 8.87 3.73 -4.19
CA ILE A 198 8.00 4.74 -4.82
C ILE A 198 7.00 5.29 -3.82
N ALA A 199 6.94 6.62 -3.70
CA ALA A 199 5.96 7.30 -2.88
C ALA A 199 4.79 7.78 -3.74
N VAL A 200 3.58 7.44 -3.34
CA VAL A 200 2.34 7.80 -4.04
C VAL A 200 1.62 8.87 -3.24
N ARG A 201 1.46 10.08 -3.80
CA ARG A 201 0.80 11.21 -3.12
C ARG A 201 1.23 11.36 -1.64
N PRO A 202 2.55 11.35 -1.34
CA PRO A 202 3.06 11.17 0.02
C PRO A 202 2.61 12.27 0.97
N ARG A 203 2.03 11.86 2.09
CA ARG A 203 1.58 12.72 3.19
C ARG A 203 2.65 12.90 4.27
N SER A 204 3.80 12.30 4.07
CA SER A 204 4.96 12.39 4.95
C SER A 204 6.16 12.96 4.19
N ALA A 205 6.73 14.07 4.68
CA ALA A 205 7.95 14.63 4.10
C ALA A 205 9.13 13.65 4.20
N ALA A 206 9.18 12.84 5.26
CA ALA A 206 10.21 11.82 5.44
C ALA A 206 10.08 10.70 4.39
N LEU A 207 8.84 10.22 4.12
CA LEU A 207 8.61 9.22 3.08
C LEU A 207 8.99 9.76 1.69
N ARG A 208 8.55 11.00 1.37
CA ARG A 208 8.93 11.70 0.13
C ARG A 208 10.45 11.77 -0.06
N ALA A 209 11.18 12.09 1.00
CA ALA A 209 12.63 12.22 0.95
C ALA A 209 13.36 10.86 0.80
N ARG A 210 12.71 9.76 1.21
CA ARG A 210 13.27 8.40 1.15
C ARG A 210 13.00 7.70 -0.19
N ALA A 211 12.00 8.17 -0.95
CA ALA A 211 11.57 7.56 -2.20
C ALA A 211 12.56 7.82 -3.35
N ASP A 212 12.77 6.82 -4.20
CA ASP A 212 13.50 6.95 -5.47
C ASP A 212 12.66 7.67 -6.53
N ALA A 213 11.32 7.52 -6.46
CA ALA A 213 10.39 8.29 -7.26
C ALA A 213 9.14 8.68 -6.47
N VAL A 214 8.57 9.83 -6.82
CA VAL A 214 7.31 10.34 -6.26
C VAL A 214 6.30 10.51 -7.38
N PHE A 215 5.14 9.88 -7.22
CA PHE A 215 4.04 9.96 -8.18
C PHE A 215 2.90 10.81 -7.63
N GLU A 216 2.64 11.93 -8.28
CA GLU A 216 1.57 12.87 -8.01
C GLU A 216 1.06 13.46 -9.34
N PRO A 217 -0.25 13.56 -9.54
CA PRO A 217 -1.33 13.25 -8.56
C PRO A 217 -1.68 11.75 -8.48
N ASP A 218 -1.08 10.88 -9.29
CA ASP A 218 -1.44 9.47 -9.41
C ASP A 218 -0.29 8.58 -9.93
N LEU A 219 -0.57 7.31 -10.22
CA LEU A 219 0.39 6.29 -10.66
C LEU A 219 0.47 6.11 -12.18
N THR A 220 -0.14 7.00 -12.99
CA THR A 220 -0.22 6.83 -14.45
C THR A 220 1.16 6.66 -15.10
N GLU A 221 2.19 7.33 -14.59
CA GLU A 221 3.55 7.28 -15.13
C GLU A 221 4.44 6.20 -14.48
N ALA A 222 3.95 5.49 -13.45
CA ALA A 222 4.77 4.56 -12.68
C ALA A 222 5.35 3.42 -13.51
N VAL A 223 4.56 2.82 -14.40
CA VAL A 223 5.01 1.73 -15.28
C VAL A 223 6.10 2.21 -16.24
N ALA A 224 5.90 3.38 -16.86
CA ALA A 224 6.88 3.97 -17.77
C ALA A 224 8.20 4.28 -17.04
N TRP A 225 8.11 4.80 -15.82
CA TRP A 225 9.28 5.07 -14.99
C TRP A 225 10.05 3.79 -14.65
N LEU A 226 9.36 2.74 -14.18
CA LEU A 226 9.97 1.45 -13.84
C LEU A 226 10.67 0.81 -15.06
N THR A 227 10.04 0.88 -16.23
CA THR A 227 10.60 0.36 -17.49
C THR A 227 11.84 1.17 -17.93
N ALA A 228 11.75 2.50 -17.89
CA ALA A 228 12.84 3.39 -18.28
C ALA A 228 14.10 3.23 -17.40
N HIS A 229 13.92 2.83 -16.13
CA HIS A 229 15.01 2.56 -15.20
C HIS A 229 15.45 1.08 -15.19
N GLY A 230 14.93 0.24 -16.09
CA GLY A 230 15.33 -1.16 -16.20
C GLY A 230 14.79 -2.08 -15.11
N TYR A 231 13.86 -1.63 -14.27
CA TYR A 231 13.24 -2.43 -13.22
C TYR A 231 12.18 -3.40 -13.72
N LEU A 232 11.50 -3.06 -14.80
CA LEU A 232 10.61 -3.95 -15.54
C LEU A 232 11.18 -4.19 -16.94
N GLY A 233 11.08 -5.43 -17.43
CA GLY A 233 11.36 -5.75 -18.82
C GLY A 233 10.43 -4.96 -19.75
N ASP A 234 10.91 -4.66 -20.96
CA ASP A 234 10.05 -4.06 -21.99
C ASP A 234 8.84 -4.97 -22.19
N PRO A 235 7.60 -4.47 -22.02
CA PRO A 235 6.41 -5.25 -22.36
C PRO A 235 6.38 -5.45 -23.87
N GLY A 236 7.16 -6.39 -24.38
CA GLY A 236 7.23 -6.71 -25.82
C GLY A 236 5.82 -6.79 -26.39
N PHE A 237 5.60 -6.08 -27.51
CA PHE A 237 4.38 -6.08 -28.32
C PHE A 237 4.00 -7.49 -28.73
#